data_2ed8e5f72f67dca66deeea18a301e791
#
_entry.id   2ed8e5f72f67dca66deeea18a301e791
#
_cell.length_a   1.000
_cell.length_b   1.000
_cell.length_c   1.000
_cell.angle_alpha   90.00
_cell.angle_beta   90.00
_cell.angle_gamma   90.00
#
_symmetry.space_group_name_H-M   'P 1'
#
loop_
_entity.id
_entity.type
_entity.pdbx_description
1 polymer ?
#
loop_
_entity_poly.entity_id
_entity_poly.type
_entity_poly.pdbx_seq_one_letter_code
_entity_poly.pdbx_strand_id
1 'polypeptide(L)'
;MSKNILIILFVLIPFNSFAEDKKTTFNEKLFKNAQLEGKVVVVSSWIKYCSSCASQMKVLNKANKEFDNLEYFAFDVTNEEISNLFKVEYQSTILIFKDNKEVYRSIGETNKKEIYKAINKFI
;
A
#
# COMPACT_ATOMS: atom_id res chain seq x y z
N MET A 1 43.96 -45.39 -13.25
CA MET A 1 43.02 -44.95 -12.21
C MET A 1 42.68 -43.48 -12.48
N SER A 2 41.58 -43.22 -13.15
CA SER A 2 41.10 -41.87 -13.41
C SER A 2 40.21 -41.45 -12.24
N LYS A 3 40.70 -40.52 -11.43
CA LYS A 3 39.83 -39.85 -10.45
C LYS A 3 39.03 -38.78 -11.19
N ASN A 4 37.78 -39.10 -11.50
CA ASN A 4 36.84 -38.09 -11.98
C ASN A 4 36.50 -37.16 -10.80
N ILE A 5 37.16 -36.00 -10.79
CA ILE A 5 36.78 -34.91 -9.90
C ILE A 5 35.57 -34.26 -10.56
N LEU A 6 34.40 -34.58 -10.05
CA LEU A 6 33.17 -33.90 -10.41
C LEU A 6 33.23 -32.52 -9.76
N ILE A 7 33.67 -31.51 -10.53
CA ILE A 7 33.59 -30.11 -10.11
C ILE A 7 32.13 -29.73 -10.23
N ILE A 8 31.41 -29.77 -9.11
CA ILE A 8 30.09 -29.19 -9.00
C ILE A 8 30.28 -27.66 -9.00
N LEU A 9 30.11 -27.09 -10.18
CA LEU A 9 30.08 -25.63 -10.33
C LEU A 9 28.83 -25.14 -9.65
N PHE A 10 28.92 -24.70 -8.40
CA PHE A 10 27.89 -23.97 -7.73
C PHE A 10 27.75 -22.61 -8.44
N VAL A 11 26.86 -22.52 -9.41
CA VAL A 11 26.47 -21.23 -9.98
C VAL A 11 25.68 -20.51 -8.88
N LEU A 12 26.37 -19.64 -8.14
CA LEU A 12 25.73 -18.65 -7.29
C LEU A 12 24.94 -17.72 -8.22
N ILE A 13 23.68 -18.04 -8.44
CA ILE A 13 22.74 -17.11 -9.05
C ILE A 13 22.53 -15.99 -8.02
N PRO A 14 22.98 -14.75 -8.31
CA PRO A 14 22.64 -13.65 -7.42
C PRO A 14 21.13 -13.50 -7.48
N PHE A 15 20.46 -13.85 -6.39
CA PHE A 15 19.09 -13.44 -6.15
C PHE A 15 19.13 -11.92 -6.00
N ASN A 16 19.04 -11.20 -7.10
CA ASN A 16 18.63 -9.83 -7.07
C ASN A 16 17.16 -9.84 -6.65
N SER A 17 16.95 -9.81 -5.35
CA SER A 17 15.65 -9.45 -4.82
C SER A 17 15.46 -7.97 -5.16
N PHE A 18 15.01 -7.68 -6.38
CA PHE A 18 14.30 -6.44 -6.61
C PHE A 18 13.09 -6.51 -5.69
N ALA A 19 13.13 -5.79 -4.57
CA ALA A 19 11.92 -5.42 -3.90
C ALA A 19 11.13 -4.64 -4.94
N GLU A 20 10.23 -5.32 -5.66
CA GLU A 20 9.24 -4.64 -6.48
C GLU A 20 8.54 -3.68 -5.53
N ASP A 21 8.66 -2.37 -5.82
CA ASP A 21 7.86 -1.37 -5.13
C ASP A 21 6.42 -1.83 -5.25
N LYS A 22 5.78 -2.11 -4.10
CA LYS A 22 4.38 -2.51 -4.07
C LYS A 22 3.59 -1.50 -4.88
N LYS A 23 2.87 -1.96 -5.89
CA LYS A 23 2.03 -1.10 -6.70
C LYS A 23 0.97 -0.48 -5.81
N THR A 24 1.00 0.83 -5.67
CA THR A 24 0.05 1.57 -4.84
C THR A 24 -1.20 2.01 -5.62
N THR A 25 -1.21 1.90 -6.94
CA THR A 25 -2.41 2.20 -7.73
C THR A 25 -3.56 1.28 -7.35
N PHE A 26 -4.71 1.84 -7.04
CA PHE A 26 -5.88 1.07 -6.66
C PHE A 26 -6.27 0.04 -7.73
N ASN A 27 -6.48 -1.18 -7.28
CA ASN A 27 -7.00 -2.29 -8.07
C ASN A 27 -7.98 -3.07 -7.22
N GLU A 28 -9.20 -3.21 -7.68
CA GLU A 28 -10.29 -3.81 -6.88
C GLU A 28 -9.99 -5.26 -6.50
N LYS A 29 -9.40 -6.04 -7.39
CA LYS A 29 -9.02 -7.43 -7.12
C LYS A 29 -7.96 -7.52 -6.03
N LEU A 30 -6.92 -6.70 -6.11
CA LEU A 30 -5.85 -6.66 -5.10
C LEU A 30 -6.37 -6.14 -3.76
N PHE A 31 -7.28 -5.17 -3.79
CA PHE A 31 -7.96 -4.66 -2.60
C PHE A 31 -8.75 -5.76 -1.88
N LYS A 32 -9.58 -6.51 -2.61
CA LYS A 32 -10.33 -7.63 -2.06
C LYS A 32 -9.42 -8.74 -1.53
N ASN A 33 -8.36 -9.08 -2.26
CA ASN A 33 -7.40 -10.09 -1.83
C ASN A 33 -6.69 -9.70 -0.54
N ALA A 34 -6.26 -8.44 -0.39
CA ALA A 34 -5.63 -7.95 0.83
C ALA A 34 -6.57 -8.08 2.05
N GLN A 35 -7.85 -7.78 1.85
CA GLN A 35 -8.85 -7.94 2.90
C GLN A 35 -9.08 -9.42 3.27
N LEU A 36 -9.10 -10.32 2.28
CA LEU A 36 -9.22 -11.77 2.52
C LEU A 36 -8.00 -12.33 3.27
N GLU A 37 -6.83 -11.76 3.06
CA GLU A 37 -5.59 -12.12 3.78
C GLU A 37 -5.55 -11.55 5.21
N GLY A 38 -6.54 -10.80 5.64
CA GLY A 38 -6.63 -10.21 6.97
C GLY A 38 -5.72 -9.00 7.17
N LYS A 39 -5.25 -8.39 6.10
CA LYS A 39 -4.41 -7.19 6.18
C LYS A 39 -5.21 -5.95 6.53
N VAL A 40 -4.53 -4.97 7.12
CA VAL A 40 -5.04 -3.60 7.21
C VAL A 40 -4.85 -2.96 5.84
N VAL A 41 -5.93 -2.43 5.27
CA VAL A 41 -5.88 -1.81 3.94
C VAL A 41 -6.13 -0.31 4.07
N VAL A 42 -5.19 0.47 3.57
CA VAL A 42 -5.30 1.94 3.53
C VAL A 42 -5.55 2.37 2.09
N VAL A 43 -6.53 3.24 1.89
CA VAL A 43 -6.84 3.83 0.60
C VAL A 43 -6.80 5.35 0.73
N SER A 44 -6.11 6.02 -0.19
CA SER A 44 -6.12 7.48 -0.24
C SER A 44 -6.51 8.01 -1.61
N SER A 45 -7.17 9.17 -1.61
CA SER A 45 -7.52 9.89 -2.83
C SER A 45 -6.57 11.05 -3.08
N TRP A 46 -6.27 11.29 -4.35
CA TRP A 46 -5.41 12.41 -4.78
C TRP A 46 -5.99 13.10 -6.01
N ILE A 47 -5.47 14.27 -6.32
CA ILE A 47 -5.72 14.99 -7.56
C ILE A 47 -4.41 15.61 -8.04
N LYS A 48 -4.27 15.85 -9.33
CA LYS A 48 -3.09 16.51 -9.91
C LYS A 48 -2.85 17.88 -9.25
N TYR A 49 -1.58 18.23 -9.08
CA TYR A 49 -1.14 19.51 -8.51
C TYR A 49 -1.55 19.76 -7.05
N CYS A 50 -1.83 18.71 -6.31
CA CYS A 50 -2.20 18.77 -4.91
C CYS A 50 -0.97 18.51 -4.03
N SER A 51 -0.39 19.55 -3.44
CA SER A 51 0.79 19.43 -2.58
C SER A 51 0.51 18.66 -1.28
N SER A 52 -0.66 18.84 -0.69
CA SER A 52 -1.07 18.09 0.50
C SER A 52 -1.27 16.60 0.20
N CYS A 53 -1.78 16.26 -0.98
CA CYS A 53 -1.87 14.87 -1.42
C CYS A 53 -0.49 14.24 -1.54
N ALA A 54 0.46 14.95 -2.13
CA ALA A 54 1.84 14.47 -2.27
C ALA A 54 2.50 14.21 -0.92
N SER A 55 2.34 15.13 0.03
CA SER A 55 2.85 14.98 1.39
C SER A 55 2.22 13.79 2.11
N GLN A 56 0.90 13.63 2.00
CA GLN A 56 0.16 12.52 2.57
C GLN A 56 0.59 11.17 1.98
N MET A 57 0.70 11.09 0.65
CA MET A 57 1.11 9.87 -0.05
C MET A 57 2.53 9.45 0.32
N LYS A 58 3.42 10.41 0.54
CA LYS A 58 4.80 10.12 1.01
C LYS A 58 4.78 9.43 2.37
N VAL A 59 3.96 9.89 3.30
CA VAL A 59 3.79 9.27 4.62
C VAL A 59 3.20 7.87 4.48
N LEU A 60 2.16 7.72 3.66
CA LEU A 60 1.48 6.43 3.45
C LEU A 60 2.35 5.40 2.73
N ASN A 61 3.15 5.81 1.76
CA ASN A 61 4.13 4.94 1.11
C ASN A 61 5.19 4.44 2.10
N LYS A 62 5.64 5.30 3.00
CA LYS A 62 6.58 4.93 4.05
C LYS A 62 5.96 3.93 5.03
N ALA A 63 4.73 4.18 5.47
CA ALA A 63 3.99 3.26 6.33
C ALA A 63 3.81 1.89 5.67
N ASN A 64 3.50 1.86 4.37
CA ASN A 64 3.35 0.61 3.61
C ASN A 64 4.62 -0.24 3.58
N LYS A 65 5.79 0.38 3.65
CA LYS A 65 7.09 -0.32 3.74
C LYS A 65 7.44 -0.76 5.16
N GLU A 66 7.03 0.01 6.17
CA GLU A 66 7.38 -0.24 7.56
C GLU A 66 6.46 -1.25 8.26
N PHE A 67 5.18 -1.31 7.88
CA PHE A 67 4.20 -2.22 8.46
C PHE A 67 4.03 -3.47 7.59
N ASP A 68 4.28 -4.64 8.14
CA ASP A 68 4.21 -5.91 7.38
C ASP A 68 2.78 -6.31 7.00
N ASN A 69 1.80 -6.00 7.84
CA ASN A 69 0.40 -6.39 7.65
C ASN A 69 -0.44 -5.26 7.04
N LEU A 70 0.17 -4.43 6.23
CA LEU A 70 -0.46 -3.27 5.59
C LEU A 70 -0.39 -3.39 4.07
N GLU A 71 -1.50 -3.07 3.40
CA GLU A 71 -1.54 -2.77 1.96
C GLU A 71 -2.07 -1.36 1.76
N TYR A 72 -1.43 -0.62 0.88
CA TYR A 72 -1.78 0.76 0.58
C TYR A 72 -2.13 0.93 -0.89
N PHE A 73 -3.26 1.57 -1.14
CA PHE A 73 -3.71 1.92 -2.49
C PHE A 73 -4.06 3.41 -2.56
N ALA A 74 -3.75 4.02 -3.70
CA ALA A 74 -4.11 5.40 -4.00
C ALA A 74 -4.91 5.45 -5.30
N PHE A 75 -5.84 6.39 -5.39
CA PHE A 75 -6.63 6.61 -6.60
C PHE A 75 -6.85 8.09 -6.87
N ASP A 76 -7.01 8.43 -8.14
CA ASP A 76 -7.36 9.77 -8.58
C ASP A 76 -8.83 10.03 -8.26
N VAL A 77 -9.11 11.07 -7.48
CA VAL A 77 -10.49 11.41 -7.07
C VAL A 77 -11.40 11.76 -8.25
N THR A 78 -10.84 12.13 -9.40
CA THR A 78 -11.59 12.36 -10.64
C THR A 78 -12.07 11.09 -11.32
N ASN A 79 -11.57 9.93 -10.90
CA ASN A 79 -12.12 8.65 -11.30
C ASN A 79 -13.43 8.40 -10.58
N GLU A 80 -14.54 8.66 -11.26
CA GLU A 80 -15.89 8.59 -10.67
C GLU A 80 -16.26 7.20 -10.18
N GLU A 81 -15.86 6.16 -10.89
CA GLU A 81 -16.16 4.77 -10.51
C GLU A 81 -15.57 4.43 -9.14
N ILE A 82 -14.29 4.74 -8.92
CA ILE A 82 -13.61 4.46 -7.66
C ILE A 82 -14.11 5.40 -6.55
N SER A 83 -14.29 6.67 -6.85
CA SER A 83 -14.84 7.64 -5.89
C SER A 83 -16.23 7.25 -5.40
N ASN A 84 -17.08 6.76 -6.30
CA ASN A 84 -18.42 6.26 -5.94
C ASN A 84 -18.35 4.97 -5.14
N LEU A 85 -17.43 4.07 -5.47
CA LEU A 85 -17.22 2.83 -4.73
C LEU A 85 -16.93 3.10 -3.25
N PHE A 86 -16.09 4.09 -2.97
CA PHE A 86 -15.69 4.46 -1.61
C PHE A 86 -16.50 5.61 -1.01
N LYS A 87 -17.43 6.20 -1.75
CA LYS A 87 -18.16 7.42 -1.33
C LYS A 87 -17.22 8.54 -0.92
N VAL A 88 -16.20 8.78 -1.73
CA VAL A 88 -15.20 9.83 -1.54
C VAL A 88 -15.52 11.01 -2.46
N GLU A 89 -15.61 12.20 -1.88
CA GLU A 89 -15.91 13.44 -2.60
C GLU A 89 -14.69 14.35 -2.76
N TYR A 90 -13.70 14.20 -1.87
CA TYR A 90 -12.54 15.10 -1.81
C TYR A 90 -11.23 14.36 -1.93
N GLN A 91 -10.25 15.03 -2.52
CA GLN A 91 -8.85 14.60 -2.48
C GLN A 91 -8.29 14.63 -1.04
N SER A 92 -7.17 14.00 -0.82
CA SER A 92 -6.54 13.86 0.50
C SER A 92 -7.42 13.15 1.54
N THR A 93 -8.35 12.33 1.09
CA THR A 93 -9.14 11.47 1.98
C THR A 93 -8.36 10.19 2.24
N ILE A 94 -8.24 9.80 3.51
CA ILE A 94 -7.67 8.52 3.94
C ILE A 94 -8.79 7.63 4.46
N LEU A 95 -8.84 6.41 3.96
CA LEU A 95 -9.72 5.35 4.46
C LEU A 95 -8.85 4.20 5.00
N ILE A 96 -9.25 3.61 6.12
CA ILE A 96 -8.66 2.38 6.62
C ILE A 96 -9.74 1.31 6.71
N PHE A 97 -9.41 0.12 6.20
CA PHE A 97 -10.27 -1.07 6.23
C PHE A 97 -9.62 -2.15 7.07
N LYS A 98 -10.41 -2.80 7.89
CA LYS A 98 -10.05 -4.00 8.65
C LYS A 98 -11.25 -4.93 8.71
N ASP A 99 -11.01 -6.23 8.49
CA ASP A 99 -12.05 -7.24 8.49
C ASP A 99 -13.26 -6.91 7.59
N ASN A 100 -12.95 -6.43 6.37
CA ASN A 100 -13.93 -6.01 5.34
C ASN A 100 -14.81 -4.81 5.74
N LYS A 101 -14.38 -4.01 6.71
CA LYS A 101 -15.11 -2.83 7.17
C LYS A 101 -14.22 -1.59 7.11
N GLU A 102 -14.82 -0.46 6.71
CA GLU A 102 -14.19 0.84 6.90
C GLU A 102 -14.19 1.17 8.40
N VAL A 103 -12.98 1.31 8.96
CA VAL A 103 -12.79 1.56 10.40
C VAL A 103 -12.30 2.96 10.70
N TYR A 104 -11.85 3.70 9.68
CA TYR A 104 -11.34 5.06 9.83
C TYR A 104 -11.51 5.84 8.53
N ARG A 105 -11.81 7.13 8.67
CA ARG A 105 -11.91 8.07 7.56
C ARG A 105 -11.45 9.44 8.03
N SER A 106 -10.57 10.09 7.26
CA SER A 106 -10.17 11.48 7.49
C SER A 106 -9.97 12.22 6.17
N ILE A 107 -10.12 13.53 6.18
CA ILE A 107 -9.90 14.39 5.02
C ILE A 107 -8.82 15.41 5.37
N GLY A 108 -7.75 15.47 4.57
CA GLY A 108 -6.70 16.46 4.70
C GLY A 108 -5.62 16.18 5.74
N GLU A 109 -5.61 15.00 6.36
CA GLU A 109 -4.57 14.63 7.34
C GLU A 109 -3.24 14.37 6.63
N THR A 110 -2.20 15.12 6.98
CA THR A 110 -0.85 14.98 6.44
C THR A 110 0.22 14.71 7.50
N ASN A 111 -0.14 14.78 8.78
CA ASN A 111 0.79 14.60 9.88
C ASN A 111 1.14 13.13 10.05
N LYS A 112 2.43 12.81 9.94
CA LYS A 112 2.95 11.44 10.07
C LYS A 112 2.52 10.78 11.37
N LYS A 113 2.63 11.49 12.49
CA LYS A 113 2.29 10.95 13.82
C LYS A 113 0.82 10.55 13.90
N GLU A 114 -0.08 11.39 13.39
CA GLU A 114 -1.51 11.13 13.41
C GLU A 114 -1.89 9.98 12.46
N ILE A 115 -1.29 9.94 11.27
CA ILE A 115 -1.52 8.85 10.30
C ILE A 115 -1.03 7.52 10.87
N TYR A 116 0.17 7.47 11.44
CA TYR A 116 0.72 6.25 12.04
C TYR A 116 -0.09 5.79 13.25
N LYS A 117 -0.57 6.72 14.07
CA LYS A 117 -1.44 6.41 15.20
C LYS A 117 -2.74 5.75 14.74
N ALA A 118 -3.36 6.28 13.68
CA ALA A 118 -4.58 5.71 13.10
C ALA A 118 -4.33 4.30 12.57
N ILE A 119 -3.24 4.07 11.85
CA ILE A 119 -2.86 2.74 11.33
C ILE A 119 -2.57 1.76 12.47
N ASN A 120 -1.76 2.16 13.44
CA ASN A 120 -1.38 1.31 14.58
C ASN A 120 -2.56 0.79 15.38
N LYS A 121 -3.65 1.55 15.41
CA LYS A 121 -4.86 1.15 16.12
C LYS A 121 -5.46 -0.16 15.59
N PHE A 122 -5.22 -0.50 14.32
CA PHE A 122 -5.84 -1.64 13.64
C PHE A 122 -4.85 -2.74 13.22
N ILE A 123 -3.56 -2.50 13.37
CA ILE A 123 -2.51 -3.51 13.10
C ILE A 123 -2.50 -4.61 14.16
#